data_d44d90e691b7fa8ab21c45de621abce2
#
_entry.id   d44d90e691b7fa8ab21c45de621abce2
#
_cell.length_a   1.000
_cell.length_b   1.000
_cell.length_c   1.000
_cell.angle_alpha   90.00
_cell.angle_beta   90.00
_cell.angle_gamma   90.00
#
_symmetry.space_group_name_H-M   'P 1'
#
loop_
_entity.id
_entity.type
_entity.pdbx_description
1 polymer ?
#
loop_
_entity_poly.entity_id
_entity_poly.type
_entity_poly.pdbx_seq_one_letter_code
_entity_poly.pdbx_strand_id
1 'polypeptide(L)'
;MTVVRGKEEAVVAAIRRLTREKRQMGEKVGIICAKETWGCYEADYVEAVGSKGDELAAAQHLYAVLRSFDSRHVTCIYSEAFTGQGIGQAVMNRLLKAAGYHILEAEKTGGKEL
;
A
#
# COMPACT_ATOMS: atom_id res chain seq x y z
N MET A 1 -7.61 -6.01 1.43
CA MET A 1 -6.57 -5.01 1.12
C MET A 1 -7.02 -3.62 1.51
N THR A 2 -6.12 -2.81 2.01
CA THR A 2 -6.42 -1.44 2.43
C THR A 2 -5.44 -0.49 1.77
N VAL A 3 -5.95 0.57 1.15
CA VAL A 3 -5.14 1.63 0.57
C VAL A 3 -5.03 2.75 1.59
N VAL A 4 -3.81 3.15 1.93
CA VAL A 4 -3.56 4.18 2.93
C VAL A 4 -3.16 5.48 2.23
N ARG A 5 -3.87 6.55 2.53
CA ARG A 5 -3.77 7.83 1.84
C ARG A 5 -3.35 8.92 2.81
N GLY A 6 -2.63 9.93 2.30
CA GLY A 6 -2.22 11.06 3.11
C GLY A 6 -0.82 11.50 2.78
N LYS A 7 -0.23 12.29 3.66
CA LYS A 7 1.16 12.70 3.50
C LYS A 7 2.07 11.49 3.65
N GLU A 8 3.19 11.52 2.93
CA GLU A 8 4.08 10.36 2.88
C GLU A 8 4.47 9.87 4.26
N GLU A 9 4.88 10.77 5.14
CA GLU A 9 5.32 10.40 6.49
C GLU A 9 4.21 9.73 7.28
N ALA A 10 2.99 10.26 7.16
CA ALA A 10 1.85 9.69 7.86
C ALA A 10 1.47 8.33 7.29
N VAL A 11 1.54 8.18 5.98
CA VAL A 11 1.24 6.91 5.33
C VAL A 11 2.23 5.85 5.77
N VAL A 12 3.53 6.15 5.74
CA VAL A 12 4.56 5.21 6.15
C VAL A 12 4.36 4.81 7.60
N ALA A 13 4.13 5.76 8.48
CA ALA A 13 3.91 5.47 9.90
C ALA A 13 2.69 4.60 10.13
N ALA A 14 1.60 4.90 9.42
CA ALA A 14 0.36 4.13 9.57
C ALA A 14 0.54 2.70 9.09
N ILE A 15 1.15 2.52 7.92
CA ILE A 15 1.35 1.18 7.37
C ILE A 15 2.28 0.37 8.27
N ARG A 16 3.34 0.99 8.78
CA ARG A 16 4.25 0.28 9.69
C ARG A 16 3.53 -0.17 10.95
N ARG A 17 2.71 0.69 11.54
CA ARG A 17 1.97 0.34 12.75
C ARG A 17 0.97 -0.78 12.48
N LEU A 18 0.18 -0.63 11.41
CA LEU A 18 -0.82 -1.64 11.08
C LEU A 18 -0.18 -2.99 10.76
N THR A 19 0.94 -2.96 10.04
CA THR A 19 1.67 -4.19 9.71
C THR A 19 2.14 -4.90 10.96
N ARG A 20 2.70 -4.14 11.91
CA ARG A 20 3.18 -4.72 13.16
C ARG A 20 2.02 -5.39 13.92
N GLU A 21 0.89 -4.70 13.99
CA GLU A 21 -0.27 -5.24 14.69
C GLU A 21 -0.78 -6.53 14.05
N LYS A 22 -0.86 -6.54 12.72
CA LYS A 22 -1.36 -7.73 12.02
C LYS A 22 -0.41 -8.89 12.13
N ARG A 23 0.89 -8.64 12.06
CA ARG A 23 1.86 -9.72 12.19
C ARG A 23 1.83 -10.31 13.60
N GLN A 24 1.59 -9.49 14.61
CA GLN A 24 1.43 -9.99 15.98
C GLN A 24 0.21 -10.88 16.11
N MET A 25 -0.77 -10.69 15.25
CA MET A 25 -1.97 -11.53 15.22
C MET A 25 -1.79 -12.80 14.39
N GLY A 26 -0.61 -13.00 13.84
CA GLY A 26 -0.34 -14.18 13.03
C GLY A 26 -0.64 -14.00 11.55
N GLU A 27 -0.96 -12.79 11.11
CA GLU A 27 -1.27 -12.53 9.71
C GLU A 27 -0.01 -12.44 8.88
N LYS A 28 -0.12 -12.85 7.64
CA LYS A 28 0.96 -12.71 6.68
C LYS A 28 0.71 -11.45 5.87
N VAL A 29 1.59 -10.46 6.01
CA VAL A 29 1.35 -9.11 5.48
C VAL A 29 2.19 -8.84 4.26
N GLY A 30 1.57 -8.32 3.22
CA GLY A 30 2.23 -7.80 2.03
C GLY A 30 2.02 -6.30 1.92
N ILE A 31 3.04 -5.59 1.47
CA ILE A 31 2.96 -4.14 1.33
C ILE A 31 3.29 -3.77 -0.12
N ILE A 32 2.49 -2.90 -0.70
CA ILE A 32 2.70 -2.33 -2.03
C ILE A 32 3.12 -0.89 -1.86
N CYS A 33 4.27 -0.51 -2.40
CA CYS A 33 4.82 0.82 -2.17
C CYS A 33 5.57 1.33 -3.39
N ALA A 34 6.04 2.58 -3.29
CA ALA A 34 6.95 3.15 -4.28
C ALA A 34 8.37 2.75 -3.95
N LYS A 35 9.27 2.87 -4.93
CA LYS A 35 10.69 2.55 -4.72
C LYS A 35 11.30 3.41 -3.62
N GLU A 36 10.88 4.67 -3.53
CA GLU A 36 11.44 5.61 -2.58
C GLU A 36 11.15 5.24 -1.13
N THR A 37 10.07 4.51 -0.89
CA THR A 37 9.67 4.13 0.46
C THR A 37 9.88 2.65 0.75
N TRP A 38 10.39 1.91 -0.22
CA TRP A 38 10.55 0.46 -0.08
C TRP A 38 11.36 0.07 1.16
N GLY A 39 12.43 0.80 1.44
CA GLY A 39 13.27 0.52 2.59
C GLY A 39 12.68 0.92 3.94
N CYS A 40 11.53 1.57 3.93
CA CYS A 40 10.88 2.02 5.17
C CYS A 40 10.05 0.93 5.83
N TYR A 41 9.81 -0.17 5.13
CA TYR A 41 8.86 -1.18 5.59
C TYR A 41 9.52 -2.51 5.92
N GLU A 42 8.93 -3.20 6.88
CA GLU A 42 9.33 -4.53 7.28
C GLU A 42 8.07 -5.38 7.38
N ALA A 43 7.92 -6.34 6.50
CA ALA A 43 6.75 -7.20 6.44
C ALA A 43 7.17 -8.54 5.85
N ASP A 44 6.20 -9.45 5.72
CA ASP A 44 6.50 -10.73 5.09
C ASP A 44 6.91 -10.54 3.64
N TYR A 45 6.23 -9.61 2.94
CA TYR A 45 6.60 -9.26 1.57
C TYR A 45 6.42 -7.76 1.38
N VAL A 46 7.40 -7.11 0.77
CA VAL A 46 7.33 -5.68 0.43
C VAL A 46 7.69 -5.54 -1.03
N GLU A 47 6.76 -5.07 -1.85
CA GLU A 47 6.96 -4.96 -3.28
C GLU A 47 6.83 -3.52 -3.73
N ALA A 48 7.86 -3.03 -4.39
CA ALA A 48 7.82 -1.70 -5.00
C ALA A 48 7.33 -1.83 -6.44
N VAL A 49 6.33 -1.03 -6.80
CA VAL A 49 5.77 -1.11 -8.15
C VAL A 49 6.34 -0.06 -9.08
N GLY A 50 7.17 0.86 -8.57
CA GLY A 50 7.81 1.87 -9.39
C GLY A 50 8.14 3.09 -8.56
N SER A 51 8.85 4.03 -9.18
CA SER A 51 9.18 5.28 -8.52
C SER A 51 7.95 6.19 -8.42
N LYS A 52 7.97 7.08 -7.46
CA LYS A 52 6.93 8.11 -7.37
C LYS A 52 6.93 8.91 -8.66
N GLY A 53 5.74 9.17 -9.18
CA GLY A 53 5.61 9.88 -10.44
C GLY A 53 5.68 8.97 -11.66
N ASP A 54 6.04 7.72 -11.48
CA ASP A 54 6.11 6.76 -12.59
C ASP A 54 4.87 5.86 -12.52
N GLU A 55 3.72 6.46 -12.76
CA GLU A 55 2.45 5.75 -12.66
C GLU A 55 2.29 4.66 -13.71
N LEU A 56 2.95 4.81 -14.85
CA LEU A 56 2.89 3.78 -15.87
C LEU A 56 3.52 2.49 -15.38
N ALA A 57 4.70 2.59 -14.78
CA ALA A 57 5.36 1.42 -14.21
C ALA A 57 4.51 0.80 -13.11
N ALA A 58 3.90 1.63 -12.27
CA ALA A 58 3.02 1.15 -11.21
C ALA A 58 1.85 0.38 -11.79
N ALA A 59 1.23 0.92 -12.84
CA ALA A 59 0.09 0.27 -13.48
C ALA A 59 0.49 -1.09 -14.07
N GLN A 60 1.68 -1.15 -14.66
CA GLN A 60 2.14 -2.39 -15.28
C GLN A 60 2.47 -3.46 -14.26
N HIS A 61 3.01 -3.07 -13.10
CA HIS A 61 3.47 -4.03 -12.10
C HIS A 61 2.41 -4.43 -11.08
N LEU A 62 1.41 -3.58 -10.90
CA LEU A 62 0.45 -3.80 -9.82
C LEU A 62 -0.24 -5.16 -9.90
N TYR A 63 -0.66 -5.55 -11.08
CA TYR A 63 -1.38 -6.80 -11.27
C TYR A 63 -0.49 -7.99 -10.91
N ALA A 64 0.77 -7.95 -11.36
CA ALA A 64 1.71 -9.02 -11.06
C ALA A 64 1.98 -9.13 -9.57
N VAL A 65 2.08 -7.98 -8.88
CA VAL A 65 2.29 -7.97 -7.44
C VAL A 65 1.11 -8.60 -6.71
N LEU A 66 -0.10 -8.23 -7.10
CA LEU A 66 -1.30 -8.78 -6.45
C LEU A 66 -1.38 -10.29 -6.66
N ARG A 67 -1.05 -10.77 -7.85
CA ARG A 67 -1.03 -12.20 -8.12
C ARG A 67 0.04 -12.91 -7.31
N SER A 68 1.20 -12.28 -7.17
CA SER A 68 2.29 -12.84 -6.36
C SER A 68 1.86 -12.99 -4.90
N PHE A 69 1.20 -11.98 -4.35
CA PHE A 69 0.72 -12.04 -2.98
C PHE A 69 -0.30 -13.15 -2.80
N ASP A 70 -1.17 -13.33 -3.78
CA ASP A 70 -2.15 -14.39 -3.74
C ASP A 70 -1.47 -15.77 -3.73
N SER A 71 -0.47 -15.96 -4.60
CA SER A 71 0.28 -17.21 -4.65
C SER A 71 1.01 -17.51 -3.35
N ARG A 72 1.42 -16.49 -2.64
CA ARG A 72 2.17 -16.63 -1.40
C ARG A 72 1.29 -16.67 -0.17
N HIS A 73 -0.03 -16.72 -0.37
CA HIS A 73 -1.01 -16.82 0.72
C HIS A 73 -0.92 -15.65 1.69
N VAL A 74 -0.68 -14.45 1.16
CA VAL A 74 -0.71 -13.23 1.95
C VAL A 74 -2.15 -12.99 2.40
N THR A 75 -2.35 -12.76 3.69
CA THR A 75 -3.69 -12.62 4.25
C THR A 75 -4.09 -11.16 4.48
N CYS A 76 -3.12 -10.25 4.46
CA CYS A 76 -3.39 -8.84 4.71
C CYS A 76 -2.48 -8.00 3.81
N ILE A 77 -3.06 -7.09 3.04
CA ILE A 77 -2.30 -6.25 2.11
C ILE A 77 -2.55 -4.79 2.42
N TYR A 78 -1.47 -4.05 2.59
CA TYR A 78 -1.53 -2.59 2.69
C TYR A 78 -0.83 -1.99 1.49
N SER A 79 -1.41 -0.94 0.94
CA SER A 79 -0.85 -0.26 -0.22
C SER A 79 -0.77 1.23 0.02
N GLU A 80 0.33 1.84 -0.41
CA GLU A 80 0.39 3.28 -0.54
C GLU A 80 -0.56 3.72 -1.64
N ALA A 81 -1.07 4.93 -1.55
CA ALA A 81 -1.92 5.50 -2.58
C ALA A 81 -1.04 6.10 -3.66
N PHE A 82 -1.42 5.88 -4.90
CA PHE A 82 -0.75 6.48 -6.04
C PHE A 82 -1.68 7.56 -6.57
N THR A 83 -1.22 8.80 -6.52
CA THR A 83 -2.03 9.95 -6.90
C THR A 83 -1.45 10.58 -8.15
N GLY A 84 -2.29 11.32 -8.86
CA GLY A 84 -1.87 11.98 -10.08
C GLY A 84 -3.02 12.02 -11.05
N GLN A 85 -2.75 12.54 -12.24
CA GLN A 85 -3.74 12.62 -13.29
C GLN A 85 -3.47 11.53 -14.33
N GLY A 86 -4.45 11.25 -15.16
CA GLY A 86 -4.26 10.29 -16.24
C GLY A 86 -3.97 8.89 -15.72
N ILE A 87 -2.75 8.42 -15.97
CA ILE A 87 -2.36 7.05 -15.61
C ILE A 87 -2.40 6.84 -14.11
N GLY A 88 -2.00 7.86 -13.33
CA GLY A 88 -2.08 7.76 -11.87
C GLY A 88 -3.50 7.53 -11.40
N GLN A 89 -4.45 8.19 -12.03
CA GLN A 89 -5.85 7.99 -11.69
C GLN A 89 -6.29 6.55 -12.00
N ALA A 90 -5.84 6.00 -13.12
CA ALA A 90 -6.18 4.63 -13.49
C ALA A 90 -5.61 3.62 -12.50
N VAL A 91 -4.37 3.85 -12.05
CA VAL A 91 -3.75 2.99 -11.04
C VAL A 91 -4.57 3.04 -9.76
N MET A 92 -4.95 4.24 -9.33
CA MET A 92 -5.73 4.40 -8.11
C MET A 92 -7.07 3.70 -8.21
N ASN A 93 -7.75 3.82 -9.34
CA ASN A 93 -9.02 3.14 -9.54
C ASN A 93 -8.86 1.63 -9.45
N ARG A 94 -7.80 1.10 -10.01
CA ARG A 94 -7.54 -0.34 -9.95
C ARG A 94 -7.27 -0.80 -8.53
N LEU A 95 -6.49 -0.01 -7.78
CA LEU A 95 -6.23 -0.32 -6.38
C LEU A 95 -7.51 -0.30 -5.56
N LEU A 96 -8.36 0.70 -5.78
CA LEU A 96 -9.61 0.82 -5.04
C LEU A 96 -10.52 -0.38 -5.31
N LYS A 97 -10.55 -0.84 -6.55
CA LYS A 97 -11.34 -2.01 -6.89
C LYS A 97 -10.81 -3.25 -6.17
N ALA A 98 -9.49 -3.44 -6.21
CA ALA A 98 -8.87 -4.61 -5.56
C ALA A 98 -9.08 -4.57 -4.06
N ALA A 99 -9.11 -3.38 -3.49
CA ALA A 99 -9.27 -3.20 -2.04
C ALA A 99 -10.72 -3.24 -1.59
N GLY A 100 -11.67 -3.35 -2.51
CA GLY A 100 -13.08 -3.24 -2.17
C GLY A 100 -13.41 -1.87 -1.63
N TYR A 101 -12.68 -0.85 -2.07
CA TYR A 101 -12.84 0.55 -1.65
C TYR A 101 -12.52 0.78 -0.18
N HIS A 102 -11.68 -0.05 0.41
CA HIS A 102 -11.20 0.18 1.77
C HIS A 102 -10.06 1.20 1.71
N ILE A 103 -10.31 2.40 2.21
CA ILE A 103 -9.33 3.48 2.22
C ILE A 103 -9.15 3.96 3.65
N LEU A 104 -7.90 4.13 4.05
CA LEU A 104 -7.57 4.66 5.37
C LEU A 104 -6.89 6.00 5.18
N GLU A 105 -7.37 7.02 5.90
CA GLU A 105 -6.75 8.35 5.88
C GLU A 105 -5.71 8.39 6.99
N ALA A 106 -4.45 8.35 6.61
CA ALA A 106 -3.36 8.22 7.58
C ALA A 106 -3.31 9.39 8.56
N GLU A 107 -3.55 10.59 8.06
CA GLU A 107 -3.48 11.77 8.92
C GLU A 107 -4.58 11.81 9.95
N LYS A 108 -5.77 11.36 9.58
CA LYS A 108 -6.84 11.27 10.54
C LYS A 108 -6.54 10.26 11.61
N THR A 109 -5.95 9.14 11.22
CA THR A 109 -5.58 8.11 12.15
C THR A 109 -4.52 8.58 13.12
N GLY A 110 -3.52 9.29 12.62
CA GLY A 110 -2.40 9.73 13.44
C GLY A 110 -2.67 10.98 14.24
N GLY A 111 -3.58 11.85 13.79
CA GLY A 111 -3.77 13.15 14.39
C GLY A 111 -4.82 13.25 15.44
N LYS A 112 -5.49 12.20 15.70
CA LYS A 112 -6.67 12.30 16.51
C LYS A 112 -6.41 12.44 17.93
N GLU A 113 -5.38 11.89 18.40
CA GLU A 113 -5.13 11.84 19.78
C GLU A 113 -4.81 13.15 20.40
N LEU A 114 -4.81 14.16 19.65
CA LEU A 114 -4.51 15.47 20.19
C LEU A 114 -5.62 16.07 20.98
#